data_5867b0bfdafbca8214f93084329c16cf
#
_entry.id   5867b0bfdafbca8214f93084329c16cf
#
_cell.length_a   1.000
_cell.length_b   1.000
_cell.length_c   1.000
_cell.angle_alpha   90.00
_cell.angle_beta   90.00
_cell.angle_gamma   90.00
#
_symmetry.space_group_name_H-M   'P 1'
#
loop_
_entity.id
_entity.type
_entity.pdbx_description
1 polymer ?
#
loop_
_entity_poly.entity_id
_entity_poly.type
_entity_poly.pdbx_seq_one_letter_code
_entity_poly.pdbx_strand_id
1 'polypeptide(L)'
;MLPDNANRVKVLNYSALILFILLTFMTITFEHHIQLDSFTDNSAEVNTLTALNVLFDSLAKTSNALSKAQLKQAISKGALWLSRDNHTQRLRRVKRALKKGDKLHFYYNEAVLANKAPQAILISDETNYSVWYKPFGMLSQGSKWSDHCTITRFVQQHFTPERAVFIVHRLDKAATGLILIAHTKKAAKAIASMFENRTTNSNSLEKYYQIIVHGNHSVNEQPQVITTEVDGKSAQSTFRCLTYNEIKKQSLIEVKIDSGRKHQIRVHAASIGLPIVGDRLNGIADNTEVLNLQLCAVSLSFICPIMQKQKCFELPGELRPKL
;
A
#
# COMPACT_ATOMS: atom_id res chain seq x y z
N MET A 1 36.86 3.30 66.22
CA MET A 1 35.77 2.39 65.76
C MET A 1 34.80 3.20 64.99
N LEU A 2 34.86 3.15 63.66
CA LEU A 2 33.90 3.70 62.73
C LEU A 2 33.49 2.58 61.74
N PRO A 3 32.24 2.33 61.46
CA PRO A 3 31.81 1.23 60.58
C PRO A 3 31.96 1.59 59.13
N ASP A 4 32.54 0.65 58.42
CA ASP A 4 32.75 0.61 56.98
C ASP A 4 31.41 0.39 56.27
N ASN A 5 30.94 1.38 55.50
CA ASN A 5 29.73 1.27 54.68
C ASN A 5 30.14 1.05 53.21
N ALA A 6 30.31 -0.22 52.86
CA ALA A 6 30.58 -0.63 51.50
C ALA A 6 29.33 -0.45 50.61
N ASN A 7 29.28 0.61 49.82
CA ASN A 7 28.36 0.83 48.74
C ASN A 7 28.60 -0.20 47.64
N ARG A 8 27.85 -1.32 47.65
CA ARG A 8 27.76 -2.24 46.50
C ARG A 8 26.91 -1.60 45.39
N VAL A 9 27.54 -0.94 44.44
CA VAL A 9 26.95 -0.57 43.18
C VAL A 9 26.60 -1.87 42.41
N LYS A 10 25.31 -2.17 42.28
CA LYS A 10 24.85 -3.24 41.40
C LYS A 10 25.14 -2.81 39.95
N VAL A 11 26.16 -3.38 39.34
CA VAL A 11 26.40 -3.29 37.90
C VAL A 11 25.27 -4.05 37.24
N LEU A 12 24.29 -3.30 36.73
CA LEU A 12 23.24 -3.85 35.88
C LEU A 12 23.90 -4.38 34.61
N ASN A 13 23.69 -5.66 34.33
CA ASN A 13 24.26 -6.36 33.20
C ASN A 13 23.60 -5.88 31.89
N TYR A 14 24.13 -4.77 31.33
CA TYR A 14 23.64 -4.15 30.08
C TYR A 14 23.61 -5.11 28.90
N SER A 15 24.48 -6.14 28.90
CA SER A 15 24.49 -7.17 27.85
C SER A 15 23.20 -8.01 27.84
N ALA A 16 22.65 -8.36 29.01
CA ALA A 16 21.42 -9.11 29.12
C ALA A 16 20.21 -8.25 28.72
N LEU A 17 20.21 -6.95 29.04
CA LEU A 17 19.17 -6.00 28.66
C LEU A 17 19.19 -5.74 27.16
N ILE A 18 20.39 -5.57 26.56
CA ILE A 18 20.54 -5.39 25.09
C ILE A 18 20.12 -6.66 24.35
N LEU A 19 20.48 -7.85 24.85
CA LEU A 19 20.08 -9.14 24.27
C LEU A 19 18.57 -9.34 24.38
N PHE A 20 17.95 -8.95 25.50
CA PHE A 20 16.49 -8.99 25.70
C PHE A 20 15.77 -8.01 24.77
N ILE A 21 16.30 -6.80 24.57
CA ILE A 21 15.78 -5.80 23.64
C ILE A 21 15.94 -6.29 22.19
N LEU A 22 17.05 -6.90 21.82
CA LEU A 22 17.28 -7.47 20.48
C LEU A 22 16.36 -8.68 20.20
N LEU A 23 16.10 -9.53 21.18
CA LEU A 23 15.16 -10.65 21.05
C LEU A 23 13.69 -10.21 20.94
N THR A 24 13.33 -9.04 21.48
CA THR A 24 11.95 -8.51 21.41
C THR A 24 11.60 -7.94 20.04
N PHE A 25 12.56 -7.75 19.10
CA PHE A 25 12.34 -7.21 17.77
C PHE A 25 12.51 -8.22 16.62
N MET A 26 12.72 -9.49 16.90
CA MET A 26 12.72 -10.52 15.85
C MET A 26 11.29 -10.88 15.44
N THR A 27 10.74 -10.12 14.48
CA THR A 27 9.45 -10.46 13.88
C THR A 27 9.55 -11.75 13.08
N ILE A 28 8.65 -12.70 13.36
CA ILE A 28 8.63 -14.01 12.70
C ILE A 28 8.23 -13.82 11.23
N THR A 29 9.08 -14.32 10.32
CA THR A 29 8.81 -14.30 8.87
C THR A 29 9.24 -15.63 8.27
N PHE A 30 8.32 -16.33 7.58
CA PHE A 30 8.62 -17.58 6.88
C PHE A 30 7.61 -17.85 5.76
N GLU A 31 7.99 -18.76 4.87
CA GLU A 31 7.14 -19.30 3.81
C GLU A 31 7.00 -20.82 4.04
N HIS A 32 5.80 -21.34 3.81
CA HIS A 32 5.51 -22.75 3.95
C HIS A 32 4.62 -23.24 2.80
N HIS A 33 5.05 -24.29 2.11
CA HIS A 33 4.39 -24.80 0.93
C HIS A 33 4.01 -26.26 1.14
N ILE A 34 2.78 -26.62 0.81
CA ILE A 34 2.24 -27.96 0.97
C ILE A 34 1.68 -28.43 -0.37
N GLN A 35 2.18 -29.57 -0.87
CA GLN A 35 1.64 -30.26 -2.02
C GLN A 35 0.75 -31.41 -1.52
N LEU A 36 -0.45 -31.54 -2.06
CA LEU A 36 -1.41 -32.57 -1.69
C LEU A 36 -1.41 -33.68 -2.74
N ASP A 37 -0.46 -34.64 -2.61
CA ASP A 37 -0.24 -35.69 -3.63
C ASP A 37 -1.09 -36.95 -3.43
N SER A 38 -1.47 -37.29 -2.19
CA SER A 38 -2.27 -38.48 -1.88
C SER A 38 -3.31 -38.17 -0.81
N PHE A 39 -4.55 -38.58 -1.06
CA PHE A 39 -5.55 -38.84 -0.04
C PHE A 39 -5.75 -40.34 0.02
N THR A 40 -5.71 -40.94 1.20
CA THR A 40 -6.30 -42.23 1.39
C THR A 40 -7.81 -42.06 1.27
N ASP A 41 -8.42 -42.72 0.30
CA ASP A 41 -9.87 -42.65 -0.01
C ASP A 41 -10.77 -43.24 1.07
N ASN A 42 -10.40 -43.18 2.34
CA ASN A 42 -11.26 -43.54 3.45
C ASN A 42 -12.34 -42.48 3.63
N SER A 43 -13.54 -42.81 3.23
CA SER A 43 -14.73 -41.95 3.13
C SER A 43 -15.16 -41.20 4.41
N ALA A 44 -14.55 -41.50 5.56
CA ALA A 44 -14.77 -40.82 6.82
C ALA A 44 -13.87 -39.56 7.05
N GLU A 45 -12.72 -39.47 6.37
CA GLU A 45 -11.73 -38.38 6.53
C GLU A 45 -11.94 -37.19 5.59
N VAL A 46 -12.75 -37.33 4.54
CA VAL A 46 -12.94 -36.30 3.50
C VAL A 46 -13.54 -35.00 4.08
N ASN A 47 -14.33 -35.08 5.15
CA ASN A 47 -14.91 -33.91 5.79
C ASN A 47 -13.94 -33.11 6.70
N THR A 48 -12.74 -33.61 6.95
CA THR A 48 -11.75 -32.98 7.86
C THR A 48 -10.64 -32.24 7.12
N LEU A 49 -10.47 -32.45 5.82
CA LEU A 49 -9.40 -31.86 5.01
C LEU A 49 -9.68 -30.43 4.62
N THR A 50 -9.73 -29.57 5.60
CA THR A 50 -9.83 -28.13 5.38
C THR A 50 -8.44 -27.49 5.27
N ALA A 51 -8.36 -26.38 4.55
CA ALA A 51 -7.09 -25.64 4.43
C ALA A 51 -6.47 -25.28 5.79
N LEU A 52 -7.30 -24.99 6.80
CA LEU A 52 -6.83 -24.69 8.16
C LEU A 52 -6.19 -25.91 8.83
N ASN A 53 -6.84 -27.08 8.78
CA ASN A 53 -6.34 -28.28 9.46
C ASN A 53 -5.05 -28.77 8.82
N VAL A 54 -5.02 -28.86 7.48
CA VAL A 54 -3.82 -29.26 6.74
C VAL A 54 -2.64 -28.33 7.04
N LEU A 55 -2.86 -27.03 7.06
CA LEU A 55 -1.82 -26.06 7.39
C LEU A 55 -1.35 -26.20 8.85
N PHE A 56 -2.29 -26.36 9.78
CA PHE A 56 -1.98 -26.54 11.20
C PHE A 56 -1.12 -27.77 11.47
N ASP A 57 -1.56 -28.94 10.94
CA ASP A 57 -0.89 -30.21 11.14
C ASP A 57 0.50 -30.25 10.47
N SER A 58 0.64 -29.60 9.33
CA SER A 58 1.91 -29.48 8.63
C SER A 58 2.90 -28.57 9.37
N LEU A 59 2.45 -27.42 9.87
CA LEU A 59 3.31 -26.49 10.61
C LEU A 59 3.69 -27.00 12.00
N ALA A 60 2.83 -27.80 12.65
CA ALA A 60 3.13 -28.42 13.95
C ALA A 60 4.38 -29.30 13.93
N LYS A 61 4.78 -29.78 12.74
CA LYS A 61 5.99 -30.59 12.52
C LYS A 61 7.26 -29.76 12.26
N THR A 62 7.14 -28.43 12.31
CA THR A 62 8.23 -27.49 12.01
C THR A 62 8.53 -26.62 13.22
N SER A 63 9.65 -25.89 13.18
CA SER A 63 9.99 -24.85 14.17
C SER A 63 9.06 -23.61 14.12
N ASN A 64 8.19 -23.52 13.12
CA ASN A 64 7.28 -22.39 12.87
C ASN A 64 5.84 -22.71 13.28
N ALA A 65 5.64 -23.50 14.33
CA ALA A 65 4.31 -23.85 14.82
C ALA A 65 3.51 -22.60 15.22
N LEU A 66 2.27 -22.51 14.74
CA LEU A 66 1.33 -21.44 15.05
C LEU A 66 0.02 -22.03 15.61
N SER A 67 -0.62 -21.30 16.50
CA SER A 67 -1.95 -21.70 16.99
C SER A 67 -3.01 -21.58 15.88
N LYS A 68 -4.11 -22.36 16.00
CA LYS A 68 -5.24 -22.25 15.04
C LYS A 68 -5.83 -20.83 15.00
N ALA A 69 -5.76 -20.07 16.08
CA ALA A 69 -6.21 -18.65 16.12
C ALA A 69 -5.31 -17.74 15.26
N GLN A 70 -3.99 -17.88 15.39
CA GLN A 70 -3.03 -17.14 14.55
C GLN A 70 -3.18 -17.49 13.07
N LEU A 71 -3.35 -18.78 12.75
CA LEU A 71 -3.57 -19.23 11.37
C LEU A 71 -4.87 -18.66 10.79
N LYS A 72 -5.99 -18.70 11.53
CA LYS A 72 -7.26 -18.09 11.09
C LYS A 72 -7.09 -16.60 10.81
N GLN A 73 -6.42 -15.87 11.69
CA GLN A 73 -6.15 -14.45 11.53
C GLN A 73 -5.28 -14.19 10.29
N ALA A 74 -4.17 -14.93 10.11
CA ALA A 74 -3.29 -14.78 8.96
C ALA A 74 -4.02 -15.09 7.63
N ILE A 75 -4.82 -16.17 7.59
CA ILE A 75 -5.63 -16.56 6.42
C ILE A 75 -6.65 -15.45 6.09
N SER A 76 -7.36 -14.92 7.08
CA SER A 76 -8.34 -13.84 6.86
C SER A 76 -7.70 -12.57 6.31
N LYS A 77 -6.47 -12.26 6.74
CA LYS A 77 -5.64 -11.15 6.25
C LYS A 77 -4.97 -11.44 4.90
N GLY A 78 -5.16 -12.65 4.36
CA GLY A 78 -4.74 -13.01 3.02
C GLY A 78 -3.33 -13.58 2.90
N ALA A 79 -2.79 -14.19 3.94
CA ALA A 79 -1.48 -14.85 3.94
C ALA A 79 -1.45 -16.22 3.23
N LEU A 80 -2.62 -16.81 2.92
CA LEU A 80 -2.72 -18.13 2.31
C LEU A 80 -3.16 -18.04 0.85
N TRP A 81 -2.51 -18.82 -0.01
CA TRP A 81 -2.82 -18.98 -1.43
C TRP A 81 -3.05 -20.46 -1.75
N LEU A 82 -3.93 -20.68 -2.71
CA LEU A 82 -4.26 -22.00 -3.26
C LEU A 82 -3.95 -22.01 -4.75
N SER A 83 -3.08 -22.91 -5.17
CA SER A 83 -2.92 -23.27 -6.58
C SER A 83 -3.72 -24.54 -6.87
N ARG A 84 -4.59 -24.46 -7.88
CA ARG A 84 -5.43 -25.55 -8.40
C ARG A 84 -5.55 -25.40 -9.92
N ASP A 85 -5.36 -26.44 -10.69
CA ASP A 85 -5.54 -26.43 -12.13
C ASP A 85 -4.79 -25.26 -12.83
N ASN A 86 -3.50 -25.07 -12.52
CA ASN A 86 -2.64 -23.99 -13.01
C ASN A 86 -3.12 -22.56 -12.65
N HIS A 87 -4.12 -22.42 -11.78
CA HIS A 87 -4.61 -21.15 -11.31
C HIS A 87 -4.27 -20.93 -9.83
N THR A 88 -3.57 -19.85 -9.52
CA THR A 88 -3.21 -19.48 -8.15
C THR A 88 -4.05 -18.31 -7.68
N GLN A 89 -4.75 -18.47 -6.57
CA GLN A 89 -5.60 -17.44 -5.98
C GLN A 89 -5.44 -17.36 -4.46
N ARG A 90 -5.73 -16.19 -3.91
CA ARG A 90 -5.72 -15.99 -2.47
C ARG A 90 -6.89 -16.73 -1.81
N LEU A 91 -6.59 -17.50 -0.78
CA LEU A 91 -7.58 -18.27 -0.03
C LEU A 91 -7.82 -17.66 1.35
N ARG A 92 -9.07 -17.21 1.61
CA ARG A 92 -9.48 -16.67 2.91
C ARG A 92 -10.46 -17.55 3.67
N ARG A 93 -11.09 -18.48 2.99
CA ARG A 93 -12.09 -19.40 3.60
C ARG A 93 -11.36 -20.55 4.28
N VAL A 94 -11.23 -20.48 5.61
CA VAL A 94 -10.54 -21.48 6.44
C VAL A 94 -11.12 -22.89 6.29
N LYS A 95 -12.43 -23.02 6.03
CA LYS A 95 -13.15 -24.28 5.82
C LYS A 95 -13.17 -24.73 4.35
N ARG A 96 -12.34 -24.13 3.47
CA ARG A 96 -12.28 -24.56 2.06
C ARG A 96 -11.82 -26.00 1.98
N ALA A 97 -12.63 -26.85 1.36
CA ALA A 97 -12.28 -28.23 1.05
C ALA A 97 -11.15 -28.25 0.01
N LEU A 98 -10.15 -29.05 0.29
CA LEU A 98 -9.00 -29.29 -0.58
C LEU A 98 -9.19 -30.55 -1.42
N LYS A 99 -8.48 -30.64 -2.54
CA LYS A 99 -8.50 -31.79 -3.46
C LYS A 99 -7.09 -32.26 -3.68
N LYS A 100 -6.96 -33.53 -4.16
CA LYS A 100 -5.71 -34.06 -4.65
C LYS A 100 -5.14 -33.15 -5.75
N GLY A 101 -3.84 -32.90 -5.72
CA GLY A 101 -3.14 -31.99 -6.63
C GLY A 101 -3.16 -30.54 -6.23
N ASP A 102 -3.94 -30.12 -5.20
CA ASP A 102 -3.89 -28.75 -4.68
C ASP A 102 -2.51 -28.44 -4.08
N LYS A 103 -2.08 -27.18 -4.23
CA LYS A 103 -0.90 -26.64 -3.53
C LYS A 103 -1.30 -25.48 -2.65
N LEU A 104 -0.94 -25.53 -1.38
CA LEU A 104 -1.07 -24.42 -0.46
C LEU A 104 0.27 -23.68 -0.37
N HIS A 105 0.21 -22.35 -0.40
CA HIS A 105 1.36 -21.49 -0.18
C HIS A 105 1.00 -20.50 0.94
N PHE A 106 1.64 -20.69 2.07
CA PHE A 106 1.44 -19.84 3.25
C PHE A 106 2.63 -18.92 3.44
N TYR A 107 2.35 -17.62 3.49
CA TYR A 107 3.33 -16.56 3.64
C TYR A 107 3.07 -15.83 4.93
N TYR A 108 3.82 -16.14 5.97
CA TYR A 108 3.66 -15.53 7.28
C TYR A 108 4.70 -14.44 7.49
N ASN A 109 4.25 -13.22 7.77
CA ASN A 109 5.08 -12.11 8.19
C ASN A 109 4.33 -11.35 9.29
N GLU A 110 4.79 -11.53 10.52
CA GLU A 110 4.12 -11.01 11.71
C GLU A 110 3.98 -9.48 11.67
N ALA A 111 5.05 -8.75 11.29
CA ALA A 111 5.03 -7.29 11.18
C ALA A 111 4.00 -6.80 10.16
N VAL A 112 3.93 -7.47 8.99
CA VAL A 112 2.93 -7.13 7.97
C VAL A 112 1.52 -7.43 8.47
N LEU A 113 1.32 -8.60 9.11
CA LEU A 113 0.01 -9.03 9.61
C LEU A 113 -0.44 -8.22 10.84
N ALA A 114 0.46 -7.61 11.60
CA ALA A 114 0.13 -6.75 12.73
C ALA A 114 -0.45 -5.38 12.30
N ASN A 115 -0.19 -4.94 11.07
CA ASN A 115 -0.69 -3.66 10.58
C ASN A 115 -2.23 -3.58 10.63
N LYS A 116 -2.73 -2.38 10.93
CA LYS A 116 -4.16 -2.05 10.84
C LYS A 116 -4.44 -1.38 9.51
N ALA A 117 -5.55 -1.75 8.86
CA ALA A 117 -5.98 -1.11 7.63
C ALA A 117 -6.43 0.33 7.91
N PRO A 118 -5.85 1.35 7.28
CA PRO A 118 -6.37 2.71 7.34
C PRO A 118 -7.77 2.78 6.71
N GLN A 119 -8.55 3.82 7.07
CA GLN A 119 -9.89 4.03 6.53
C GLN A 119 -9.82 4.91 5.28
N ALA A 120 -10.32 4.40 4.14
CA ALA A 120 -10.51 5.18 2.93
C ALA A 120 -11.88 5.87 2.94
N ILE A 121 -12.02 6.95 2.15
CA ILE A 121 -13.28 7.70 2.05
C ILE A 121 -13.80 7.58 0.61
N LEU A 122 -15.06 7.21 0.43
CA LEU A 122 -15.73 7.20 -0.87
C LEU A 122 -15.98 8.65 -1.31
N ILE A 123 -15.43 9.02 -2.48
CA ILE A 123 -15.64 10.34 -3.09
C ILE A 123 -16.79 10.29 -4.09
N SER A 124 -16.84 9.24 -4.92
CA SER A 124 -17.93 9.05 -5.89
C SER A 124 -18.14 7.57 -6.21
N ASP A 125 -19.39 7.15 -6.34
CA ASP A 125 -19.78 5.84 -6.87
C ASP A 125 -20.38 6.00 -8.26
N GLU A 126 -19.64 5.56 -9.27
CA GLU A 126 -20.04 5.62 -10.69
C GLU A 126 -20.57 4.26 -11.18
N THR A 127 -21.00 3.38 -10.30
CA THR A 127 -21.51 2.03 -10.57
C THR A 127 -20.47 1.07 -11.17
N ASN A 128 -19.93 1.38 -12.34
CA ASN A 128 -18.90 0.58 -13.03
C ASN A 128 -17.49 0.76 -12.44
N TYR A 129 -17.27 1.85 -11.74
CA TYR A 129 -16.07 2.18 -10.98
C TYR A 129 -16.44 3.11 -9.82
N SER A 130 -15.56 3.26 -8.87
CA SER A 130 -15.68 4.20 -7.75
C SER A 130 -14.39 4.99 -7.57
N VAL A 131 -14.50 6.18 -7.02
CA VAL A 131 -13.40 7.08 -6.73
C VAL A 131 -13.26 7.23 -5.23
N TRP A 132 -12.04 7.09 -4.72
CA TRP A 132 -11.76 7.04 -3.30
C TRP A 132 -10.64 8.00 -2.91
N TYR A 133 -10.70 8.53 -1.71
CA TYR A 133 -9.54 9.07 -1.04
C TYR A 133 -8.76 7.92 -0.40
N LYS A 134 -7.54 7.68 -0.86
CA LYS A 134 -6.60 6.74 -0.26
C LYS A 134 -5.77 7.46 0.82
N PRO A 135 -5.86 7.08 2.09
CA PRO A 135 -5.06 7.69 3.15
C PRO A 135 -3.59 7.25 3.09
N PHE A 136 -2.73 7.96 3.85
CA PHE A 136 -1.35 7.58 4.09
C PHE A 136 -1.26 6.15 4.68
N GLY A 137 -0.24 5.41 4.29
CA GLY A 137 0.03 4.06 4.80
C GLY A 137 -0.79 2.94 4.16
N MET A 138 -1.91 3.26 3.46
CA MET A 138 -2.69 2.28 2.71
C MET A 138 -1.99 1.89 1.42
N LEU A 139 -1.93 0.59 1.14
CA LEU A 139 -1.37 0.06 -0.10
C LEU A 139 -2.40 0.12 -1.23
N SER A 140 -1.95 0.42 -2.46
CA SER A 140 -2.80 0.29 -3.64
C SER A 140 -3.03 -1.17 -4.00
N GLN A 141 -2.02 -2.02 -3.84
CA GLN A 141 -2.04 -3.45 -4.20
C GLN A 141 -1.37 -4.27 -3.11
N GLY A 142 -1.87 -5.49 -2.88
CA GLY A 142 -1.32 -6.42 -1.91
C GLY A 142 -0.03 -7.10 -2.39
N SER A 143 0.62 -7.79 -1.47
CA SER A 143 1.80 -8.62 -1.70
C SER A 143 1.48 -10.09 -1.41
N LYS A 144 2.41 -11.01 -1.64
CA LYS A 144 2.22 -12.43 -1.26
C LYS A 144 1.89 -12.60 0.23
N TRP A 145 2.41 -11.72 1.10
CA TRP A 145 2.25 -11.78 2.55
C TRP A 145 0.85 -11.41 3.04
N SER A 146 0.20 -10.45 2.38
CA SER A 146 -1.09 -9.94 2.83
C SER A 146 -1.67 -8.93 1.83
N ASP A 147 -2.99 -8.67 1.95
CA ASP A 147 -3.68 -7.59 1.25
C ASP A 147 -4.72 -6.87 2.12
N HIS A 148 -4.79 -7.18 3.41
CA HIS A 148 -5.80 -6.60 4.30
C HIS A 148 -5.67 -5.07 4.49
N CYS A 149 -4.48 -4.50 4.25
CA CYS A 149 -4.22 -3.06 4.31
C CYS A 149 -4.22 -2.40 2.92
N THR A 150 -4.93 -2.96 1.93
CA THR A 150 -5.04 -2.40 0.59
C THR A 150 -6.36 -1.69 0.37
N ILE A 151 -6.34 -0.68 -0.52
CA ILE A 151 -7.57 -0.02 -0.99
C ILE A 151 -8.52 -1.02 -1.67
N THR A 152 -7.99 -1.98 -2.44
CA THR A 152 -8.81 -2.98 -3.12
C THR A 152 -9.59 -3.84 -2.13
N ARG A 153 -8.96 -4.29 -1.04
CA ARG A 153 -9.64 -5.08 -0.01
C ARG A 153 -10.64 -4.24 0.77
N PHE A 154 -10.30 -3.00 1.10
CA PHE A 154 -11.21 -2.06 1.75
C PHE A 154 -12.47 -1.83 0.92
N VAL A 155 -12.32 -1.49 -0.37
CA VAL A 155 -13.43 -1.23 -1.30
C VAL A 155 -14.30 -2.47 -1.50
N GLN A 156 -13.69 -3.67 -1.63
CA GLN A 156 -14.43 -4.92 -1.75
C GLN A 156 -15.41 -5.14 -0.58
N GLN A 157 -14.98 -4.81 0.64
CA GLN A 157 -15.77 -5.00 1.87
C GLN A 157 -16.74 -3.85 2.17
N HIS A 158 -16.57 -2.71 1.50
CA HIS A 158 -17.39 -1.51 1.76
C HIS A 158 -18.82 -1.64 1.22
N PHE A 159 -18.98 -2.25 0.05
CA PHE A 159 -20.29 -2.36 -0.59
C PHE A 159 -21.05 -3.62 -0.13
N THR A 160 -22.37 -3.47 0.03
CA THR A 160 -23.29 -4.58 0.32
C THR A 160 -24.37 -4.62 -0.76
N PRO A 161 -24.42 -5.69 -1.61
CA PRO A 161 -23.47 -6.82 -1.65
C PRO A 161 -22.06 -6.43 -2.11
N GLU A 162 -21.07 -7.26 -1.73
CA GLU A 162 -19.67 -7.04 -2.15
C GLU A 162 -19.56 -6.92 -3.67
N ARG A 163 -18.79 -5.92 -4.15
CA ARG A 163 -18.52 -5.74 -5.58
C ARG A 163 -17.15 -6.31 -5.95
N ALA A 164 -17.02 -6.77 -7.19
CA ALA A 164 -15.71 -7.07 -7.74
C ALA A 164 -14.83 -5.80 -7.75
N VAL A 165 -13.52 -5.96 -7.55
CA VAL A 165 -12.56 -4.85 -7.47
C VAL A 165 -11.38 -5.12 -8.39
N PHE A 166 -11.06 -4.15 -9.24
CA PHE A 166 -9.95 -4.19 -10.18
C PHE A 166 -9.17 -2.89 -10.06
N ILE A 167 -7.86 -3.02 -9.79
CA ILE A 167 -6.94 -1.87 -9.77
C ILE A 167 -6.65 -1.42 -11.21
N VAL A 168 -6.79 -0.14 -11.48
CA VAL A 168 -6.56 0.45 -12.81
C VAL A 168 -5.37 1.42 -12.84
N HIS A 169 -5.00 1.97 -11.70
CA HIS A 169 -3.77 2.73 -11.47
C HIS A 169 -3.36 2.66 -10.00
N ARG A 170 -2.21 3.19 -9.65
CA ARG A 170 -1.67 3.11 -8.30
C ARG A 170 -1.22 4.46 -7.77
N LEU A 171 -1.28 4.61 -6.46
CA LEU A 171 -0.55 5.59 -5.66
C LEU A 171 0.44 4.85 -4.77
N ASP A 172 1.55 5.49 -4.44
CA ASP A 172 2.52 4.97 -3.48
C ASP A 172 1.88 4.75 -2.10
N LYS A 173 2.45 3.86 -1.28
CA LYS A 173 1.98 3.62 0.10
C LYS A 173 1.93 4.92 0.91
N ALA A 174 2.94 5.77 0.75
CA ALA A 174 3.05 7.02 1.48
C ALA A 174 2.25 8.18 0.87
N ALA A 175 1.87 8.11 -0.42
CA ALA A 175 1.04 9.14 -1.07
C ALA A 175 -0.43 9.00 -0.67
N THR A 176 -1.14 10.11 -0.65
CA THR A 176 -2.59 10.19 -0.38
C THR A 176 -3.38 10.66 -1.61
N GLY A 177 -4.71 10.70 -1.51
CA GLY A 177 -5.58 11.34 -2.50
C GLY A 177 -6.35 10.38 -3.38
N LEU A 178 -6.81 10.89 -4.53
CA LEU A 178 -7.77 10.24 -5.42
C LEU A 178 -7.21 8.98 -6.09
N ILE A 179 -7.96 7.88 -5.97
CA ILE A 179 -7.70 6.61 -6.64
C ILE A 179 -9.00 6.02 -7.20
N LEU A 180 -8.95 5.49 -8.43
CA LEU A 180 -10.06 4.80 -9.08
C LEU A 180 -9.97 3.29 -8.88
N ILE A 181 -11.11 2.68 -8.61
CA ILE A 181 -11.28 1.23 -8.53
C ILE A 181 -12.43 0.83 -9.46
N ALA A 182 -12.15 -0.04 -10.43
CA ALA A 182 -13.19 -0.55 -11.32
C ALA A 182 -13.92 -1.74 -10.69
N HIS A 183 -15.22 -1.90 -11.06
CA HIS A 183 -16.10 -2.95 -10.54
C HIS A 183 -16.50 -4.00 -11.57
N THR A 184 -16.13 -3.80 -12.83
CA THR A 184 -16.33 -4.79 -13.92
C THR A 184 -15.03 -4.97 -14.71
N LYS A 185 -14.83 -6.16 -15.28
CA LYS A 185 -13.67 -6.43 -16.16
C LYS A 185 -13.64 -5.49 -17.37
N LYS A 186 -14.82 -5.16 -17.92
CA LYS A 186 -14.96 -4.21 -19.06
C LYS A 186 -14.47 -2.82 -18.65
N ALA A 187 -14.93 -2.31 -17.52
CA ALA A 187 -14.49 -1.02 -16.99
C ALA A 187 -13.00 -1.01 -16.67
N ALA A 188 -12.51 -2.07 -16.04
CA ALA A 188 -11.09 -2.19 -15.70
C ALA A 188 -10.20 -2.11 -16.95
N LYS A 189 -10.52 -2.86 -18.00
CA LYS A 189 -9.77 -2.84 -19.26
C LYS A 189 -9.78 -1.45 -19.90
N ALA A 190 -10.98 -0.83 -20.03
CA ALA A 190 -11.13 0.47 -20.67
C ALA A 190 -10.40 1.59 -19.90
N ILE A 191 -10.57 1.64 -18.58
CA ILE A 191 -9.93 2.66 -17.73
C ILE A 191 -8.40 2.44 -17.68
N ALA A 192 -7.91 1.20 -17.52
CA ALA A 192 -6.49 0.91 -17.53
C ALA A 192 -5.81 1.35 -18.84
N SER A 193 -6.43 1.04 -19.98
CA SER A 193 -5.96 1.49 -21.31
C SER A 193 -5.88 3.02 -21.41
N MET A 194 -6.85 3.75 -20.85
CA MET A 194 -6.83 5.21 -20.78
C MET A 194 -5.62 5.73 -19.97
N PHE A 195 -5.27 5.07 -18.85
CA PHE A 195 -4.09 5.43 -18.06
C PHE A 195 -2.78 5.10 -18.76
N GLU A 196 -2.73 4.02 -19.55
CA GLU A 196 -1.55 3.60 -20.31
C GLU A 196 -1.29 4.52 -21.51
N ASN A 197 -2.33 4.90 -22.24
CA ASN A 197 -2.24 5.64 -23.51
C ASN A 197 -2.21 7.17 -23.33
N ARG A 198 -2.15 7.68 -22.10
CA ARG A 198 -2.25 9.12 -21.82
C ARG A 198 -1.10 9.96 -22.44
N THR A 199 0.07 9.36 -22.63
CA THR A 199 1.23 10.06 -23.26
C THR A 199 1.05 10.32 -24.75
N THR A 200 0.19 9.55 -25.42
CA THR A 200 -0.12 9.70 -26.85
C THR A 200 -1.33 10.62 -27.10
N ASN A 201 -2.19 10.83 -26.09
CA ASN A 201 -3.39 11.66 -26.15
C ASN A 201 -3.45 12.57 -24.89
N SER A 202 -2.62 13.61 -24.87
CA SER A 202 -2.42 14.50 -23.71
C SER A 202 -3.70 15.17 -23.18
N ASN A 203 -4.75 15.26 -23.98
CA ASN A 203 -6.02 15.92 -23.61
C ASN A 203 -7.08 15.00 -23.01
N SER A 204 -6.84 13.69 -22.93
CA SER A 204 -7.86 12.73 -22.49
C SER A 204 -7.87 12.42 -20.99
N LEU A 205 -6.76 12.67 -20.29
CA LEU A 205 -6.60 12.38 -18.87
C LEU A 205 -5.66 13.39 -18.22
N GLU A 206 -6.19 14.17 -17.29
CA GLU A 206 -5.41 15.12 -16.48
C GLU A 206 -5.37 14.66 -15.02
N LYS A 207 -4.18 14.76 -14.42
CA LYS A 207 -3.94 14.43 -13.01
C LYS A 207 -3.16 15.56 -12.35
N TYR A 208 -3.76 16.10 -11.30
CA TYR A 208 -3.13 17.12 -10.47
C TYR A 208 -2.88 16.60 -9.08
N TYR A 209 -1.72 16.95 -8.58
CA TYR A 209 -1.28 16.67 -7.22
C TYR A 209 -1.00 17.97 -6.50
N GLN A 210 -1.10 17.95 -5.19
CA GLN A 210 -0.53 18.99 -4.33
C GLN A 210 0.55 18.38 -3.46
N ILE A 211 1.68 19.09 -3.37
CA ILE A 211 2.82 18.72 -2.55
C ILE A 211 3.21 19.90 -1.66
N ILE A 212 3.74 19.60 -0.48
CA ILE A 212 4.45 20.59 0.33
C ILE A 212 5.94 20.26 0.24
N VAL A 213 6.75 21.23 -0.16
CA VAL A 213 8.19 21.08 -0.31
C VAL A 213 8.94 22.01 0.64
N HIS A 214 10.16 21.63 1.00
CA HIS A 214 11.09 22.53 1.65
C HIS A 214 11.63 23.55 0.66
N GLY A 215 11.76 24.82 1.10
CA GLY A 215 12.28 25.89 0.28
C GLY A 215 11.21 26.78 -0.37
N ASN A 216 11.68 27.88 -0.97
CA ASN A 216 10.84 28.86 -1.64
C ASN A 216 10.80 28.62 -3.15
N HIS A 217 9.66 28.17 -3.67
CA HIS A 217 9.39 28.01 -5.10
C HIS A 217 8.68 29.23 -5.71
N SER A 218 8.32 30.23 -4.90
CA SER A 218 7.59 31.41 -5.38
C SER A 218 8.43 32.33 -6.27
N VAL A 219 9.75 32.10 -6.34
CA VAL A 219 10.69 32.87 -7.17
C VAL A 219 10.37 32.77 -8.67
N ASN A 220 9.72 31.69 -9.08
CA ASN A 220 9.31 31.48 -10.46
C ASN A 220 7.80 31.74 -10.60
N GLU A 221 7.42 32.89 -11.13
CA GLU A 221 6.01 33.25 -11.40
C GLU A 221 5.36 32.31 -12.44
N GLN A 222 6.17 31.72 -13.32
CA GLN A 222 5.70 30.82 -14.37
C GLN A 222 5.82 29.34 -13.94
N PRO A 223 4.90 28.47 -14.41
CA PRO A 223 4.99 27.03 -14.16
C PRO A 223 6.30 26.46 -14.70
N GLN A 224 6.99 25.67 -13.87
CA GLN A 224 8.24 25.01 -14.23
C GLN A 224 7.98 23.61 -14.76
N VAL A 225 8.42 23.31 -15.98
CA VAL A 225 8.35 21.98 -16.60
C VAL A 225 9.64 21.22 -16.32
N ILE A 226 9.51 20.00 -15.77
CA ILE A 226 10.63 19.12 -15.44
C ILE A 226 10.49 17.85 -16.29
N THR A 227 11.52 17.52 -17.05
CA THR A 227 11.55 16.39 -18.00
C THR A 227 12.65 15.36 -17.68
N THR A 228 13.22 15.41 -16.48
CA THR A 228 14.22 14.44 -16.01
C THR A 228 13.69 13.03 -16.10
N GLU A 229 14.46 12.10 -16.63
CA GLU A 229 14.09 10.69 -16.69
C GLU A 229 13.93 10.09 -15.28
N VAL A 230 12.97 9.19 -15.16
CA VAL A 230 12.72 8.44 -13.91
C VAL A 230 12.83 6.95 -14.22
N ASP A 231 13.74 6.27 -13.53
CA ASP A 231 14.06 4.84 -13.77
C ASP A 231 14.39 4.56 -15.26
N GLY A 232 15.18 5.45 -15.92
CA GLY A 232 15.59 5.33 -17.32
C GLY A 232 14.42 5.48 -18.32
N LYS A 233 13.32 6.12 -17.90
CA LYS A 233 12.14 6.34 -18.75
C LYS A 233 11.76 7.79 -18.77
N SER A 234 11.42 8.31 -19.96
CA SER A 234 10.89 9.66 -20.13
C SER A 234 9.75 9.94 -19.15
N ALA A 235 9.83 11.08 -18.49
CA ALA A 235 8.84 11.56 -17.52
C ALA A 235 8.70 13.07 -17.65
N GLN A 236 7.49 13.59 -17.45
CA GLN A 236 7.21 15.02 -17.45
C GLN A 236 6.27 15.41 -16.32
N SER A 237 6.63 16.48 -15.63
CA SER A 237 5.81 17.08 -14.58
C SER A 237 5.90 18.61 -14.67
N THR A 238 4.78 19.29 -14.48
CA THR A 238 4.69 20.75 -14.44
C THR A 238 4.36 21.20 -13.03
N PHE A 239 5.22 22.04 -12.46
CA PHE A 239 5.13 22.53 -11.09
C PHE A 239 4.68 23.99 -11.09
N ARG A 240 3.67 24.32 -10.30
CA ARG A 240 3.16 25.68 -10.11
C ARG A 240 3.07 25.98 -8.62
N CYS A 241 3.76 27.00 -8.14
CA CYS A 241 3.63 27.44 -6.76
C CYS A 241 2.22 28.03 -6.51
N LEU A 242 1.57 27.56 -5.46
CA LEU A 242 0.28 28.11 -5.02
C LEU A 242 0.48 29.14 -3.90
N THR A 243 1.35 28.83 -2.95
CA THR A 243 1.67 29.73 -1.83
C THR A 243 2.97 29.31 -1.15
N TYR A 244 3.63 30.27 -0.52
CA TYR A 244 4.84 30.08 0.28
C TYR A 244 4.62 30.57 1.72
N ASN A 245 5.09 29.77 2.67
CA ASN A 245 5.10 30.11 4.08
C ASN A 245 6.53 30.44 4.53
N GLU A 246 6.79 31.72 4.83
CA GLU A 246 8.12 32.19 5.23
C GLU A 246 8.59 31.65 6.58
N ILE A 247 7.67 31.44 7.52
CA ILE A 247 7.99 30.95 8.87
C ILE A 247 8.45 29.49 8.78
N LYS A 248 7.70 28.66 8.08
CA LYS A 248 8.04 27.23 7.88
C LYS A 248 9.10 27.00 6.79
N LYS A 249 9.38 28.01 5.97
CA LYS A 249 10.22 27.90 4.76
C LYS A 249 9.76 26.75 3.86
N GLN A 250 8.46 26.69 3.61
CA GLN A 250 7.81 25.63 2.83
C GLN A 250 6.89 26.24 1.77
N SER A 251 6.84 25.61 0.60
CA SER A 251 5.92 25.97 -0.49
C SER A 251 4.87 24.88 -0.70
N LEU A 252 3.61 25.31 -0.92
CA LEU A 252 2.55 24.45 -1.46
C LEU A 252 2.58 24.57 -2.98
N ILE A 253 2.77 23.44 -3.65
CA ILE A 253 2.93 23.37 -5.09
C ILE A 253 1.85 22.47 -5.68
N GLU A 254 1.22 22.92 -6.75
CA GLU A 254 0.40 22.11 -7.63
C GLU A 254 1.30 21.46 -8.70
N VAL A 255 1.13 20.17 -8.92
CA VAL A 255 1.91 19.41 -9.90
C VAL A 255 0.97 18.72 -10.87
N LYS A 256 1.04 19.08 -12.16
CA LYS A 256 0.45 18.30 -13.27
C LYS A 256 1.47 17.26 -13.73
N ILE A 257 1.04 16.01 -13.94
CA ILE A 257 1.91 14.97 -14.48
C ILE A 257 1.39 14.45 -15.81
N ASP A 258 2.25 14.35 -16.82
CA ASP A 258 1.94 13.79 -18.15
C ASP A 258 2.34 12.31 -18.27
N SER A 259 3.16 11.81 -17.35
CA SER A 259 3.57 10.42 -17.22
C SER A 259 3.30 9.88 -15.80
N GLY A 260 3.38 8.58 -15.55
CA GLY A 260 3.10 7.95 -14.25
C GLY A 260 4.21 7.00 -13.82
N ARG A 261 5.45 7.49 -13.81
CA ARG A 261 6.59 6.69 -13.35
C ARG A 261 6.57 6.54 -11.84
N LYS A 262 7.16 5.47 -11.37
CA LYS A 262 7.28 5.22 -9.92
C LYS A 262 8.05 6.38 -9.26
N HIS A 263 7.50 6.96 -8.19
CA HIS A 263 8.06 8.09 -7.44
C HIS A 263 8.36 9.36 -8.27
N GLN A 264 7.75 9.51 -9.46
CA GLN A 264 8.08 10.60 -10.40
C GLN A 264 8.12 11.99 -9.76
N ILE A 265 7.04 12.40 -9.10
CA ILE A 265 6.94 13.74 -8.48
C ILE A 265 8.03 13.92 -7.41
N ARG A 266 8.33 12.88 -6.67
CA ARG A 266 9.34 12.89 -5.60
C ARG A 266 10.76 13.08 -6.16
N VAL A 267 11.10 12.35 -7.22
CA VAL A 267 12.38 12.48 -7.94
C VAL A 267 12.49 13.86 -8.58
N HIS A 268 11.46 14.33 -9.27
CA HIS A 268 11.44 15.64 -9.92
C HIS A 268 11.56 16.79 -8.92
N ALA A 269 10.83 16.74 -7.80
CA ALA A 269 10.93 17.76 -6.76
C ALA A 269 12.36 17.82 -6.18
N ALA A 270 12.95 16.68 -5.88
CA ALA A 270 14.32 16.59 -5.36
C ALA A 270 15.36 17.09 -6.38
N SER A 271 15.18 16.81 -7.68
CA SER A 271 16.11 17.20 -8.75
C SER A 271 16.22 18.71 -8.95
N ILE A 272 15.21 19.48 -8.51
CA ILE A 272 15.20 20.94 -8.54
C ILE A 272 15.50 21.57 -7.17
N GLY A 273 16.00 20.79 -6.21
CA GLY A 273 16.35 21.27 -4.87
C GLY A 273 15.17 21.57 -3.95
N LEU A 274 13.97 21.07 -4.27
CA LEU A 274 12.73 21.27 -3.51
C LEU A 274 12.14 19.93 -3.03
N PRO A 275 12.85 19.17 -2.16
CA PRO A 275 12.39 17.87 -1.71
C PRO A 275 11.06 17.98 -0.95
N ILE A 276 10.19 16.97 -1.15
CA ILE A 276 8.87 16.94 -0.51
C ILE A 276 9.02 16.68 0.99
N VAL A 277 8.28 17.42 1.79
CA VAL A 277 8.21 17.25 3.25
C VAL A 277 7.76 15.82 3.57
N GLY A 278 8.48 15.14 4.45
CA GLY A 278 8.26 13.76 4.85
C GLY A 278 8.71 12.71 3.81
N ASP A 279 9.43 13.10 2.76
CA ASP A 279 10.03 12.15 1.83
C ASP A 279 11.31 11.53 2.39
N ARG A 280 11.23 10.29 2.86
CA ARG A 280 12.37 9.56 3.44
C ARG A 280 13.33 8.95 2.40
N LEU A 281 12.98 8.97 1.11
CA LEU A 281 13.81 8.39 0.05
C LEU A 281 14.58 9.45 -0.73
N ASN A 282 13.94 10.59 -1.03
CA ASN A 282 14.52 11.66 -1.85
C ASN A 282 14.54 13.00 -1.09
N GLY A 283 14.18 13.01 0.19
CA GLY A 283 14.05 14.20 1.00
C GLY A 283 15.28 14.51 1.83
N ILE A 284 15.18 15.57 2.63
CA ILE A 284 16.15 15.92 3.65
C ILE A 284 15.96 14.97 4.84
N ALA A 285 17.03 14.40 5.35
CA ALA A 285 17.01 13.61 6.58
C ALA A 285 16.78 14.56 7.76
N ASP A 286 15.51 14.89 8.03
CA ASP A 286 15.11 15.63 9.21
C ASP A 286 14.74 14.64 10.32
N ASN A 287 15.57 14.57 11.34
CA ASN A 287 15.38 13.68 12.48
C ASN A 287 14.46 14.28 13.56
N THR A 288 13.97 15.52 13.39
CA THR A 288 13.26 16.24 14.43
C THR A 288 11.75 15.98 14.43
N GLU A 289 11.15 15.68 13.26
CA GLU A 289 9.72 15.36 13.17
C GLU A 289 9.47 14.18 12.21
N VAL A 290 8.72 13.17 12.67
CA VAL A 290 8.29 12.05 11.83
C VAL A 290 7.03 12.45 11.06
N LEU A 291 7.20 13.29 10.04
CA LEU A 291 6.09 13.71 9.19
C LEU A 291 5.79 12.65 8.12
N ASN A 292 4.51 12.52 7.77
CA ASN A 292 4.07 11.75 6.63
C ASN A 292 4.38 12.50 5.34
N LEU A 293 4.64 11.75 4.25
CA LEU A 293 4.88 12.32 2.92
C LEU A 293 3.73 13.28 2.53
N GLN A 294 4.06 14.54 2.28
CA GLN A 294 3.11 15.57 1.87
C GLN A 294 2.92 15.56 0.34
N LEU A 295 2.33 14.46 -0.16
CA LEU A 295 2.03 14.24 -1.58
C LEU A 295 0.61 13.70 -1.71
N CYS A 296 -0.27 14.49 -2.34
CA CYS A 296 -1.69 14.18 -2.47
C CYS A 296 -2.20 14.34 -3.90
N ALA A 297 -2.84 13.30 -4.45
CA ALA A 297 -3.58 13.38 -5.72
C ALA A 297 -4.91 14.13 -5.47
N VAL A 298 -5.03 15.36 -5.95
CA VAL A 298 -6.15 16.25 -5.59
C VAL A 298 -7.20 16.39 -6.67
N SER A 299 -6.83 16.18 -7.94
CA SER A 299 -7.79 16.27 -9.06
C SER A 299 -7.49 15.22 -10.13
N LEU A 300 -8.57 14.70 -10.71
CA LEU A 300 -8.56 13.73 -11.79
C LEU A 300 -9.67 14.04 -12.77
N SER A 301 -9.31 14.39 -14.00
CA SER A 301 -10.27 14.73 -15.08
C SER A 301 -10.01 13.88 -16.30
N PHE A 302 -11.06 13.31 -16.89
CA PHE A 302 -10.96 12.48 -18.08
C PHE A 302 -12.29 12.32 -18.82
N ILE A 303 -12.21 11.96 -20.10
CA ILE A 303 -13.38 11.47 -20.85
C ILE A 303 -13.58 10.01 -20.45
N CYS A 304 -14.69 9.71 -19.78
CA CYS A 304 -14.98 8.36 -19.32
C CYS A 304 -15.11 7.40 -20.51
N PRO A 305 -14.25 6.36 -20.61
CA PRO A 305 -14.25 5.47 -21.78
C PRO A 305 -15.50 4.57 -21.85
N ILE A 306 -16.31 4.53 -20.77
CA ILE A 306 -17.53 3.73 -20.70
C ILE A 306 -18.75 4.58 -21.10
N MET A 307 -18.82 5.82 -20.60
CA MET A 307 -19.98 6.70 -20.73
C MET A 307 -19.78 7.76 -21.82
N GLN A 308 -18.56 7.92 -22.36
CA GLN A 308 -18.19 8.95 -23.37
C GLN A 308 -18.53 10.38 -22.90
N LYS A 309 -18.44 10.63 -21.58
CA LYS A 309 -18.72 11.93 -20.95
C LYS A 309 -17.52 12.40 -20.18
N GLN A 310 -17.29 13.71 -20.17
CA GLN A 310 -16.30 14.33 -19.31
C GLN A 310 -16.64 14.05 -17.84
N LYS A 311 -15.66 13.59 -17.09
CA LYS A 311 -15.70 13.39 -15.65
C LYS A 311 -14.58 14.20 -15.01
N CYS A 312 -14.91 14.90 -13.94
CA CYS A 312 -13.95 15.61 -13.11
C CYS A 312 -14.22 15.26 -11.66
N PHE A 313 -13.19 14.80 -10.96
CA PHE A 313 -13.22 14.49 -9.54
C PHE A 313 -12.20 15.35 -8.82
N GLU A 314 -12.66 16.08 -7.83
CA GLU A 314 -11.80 16.90 -6.99
C GLU A 314 -11.88 16.45 -5.54
N LEU A 315 -10.73 16.47 -4.88
CA LEU A 315 -10.66 16.17 -3.46
C LEU A 315 -11.20 17.35 -2.65
N PRO A 316 -12.09 17.13 -1.67
CA PRO A 316 -12.53 18.16 -0.73
C PRO A 316 -11.35 18.87 -0.04
N GLY A 317 -11.51 20.17 0.22
CA GLY A 317 -10.43 21.00 0.75
C GLY A 317 -9.86 20.55 2.09
N GLU A 318 -10.69 19.93 2.93
CA GLU A 318 -10.27 19.35 4.23
C GLU A 318 -9.32 18.17 4.10
N LEU A 319 -9.31 17.48 2.96
CA LEU A 319 -8.45 16.32 2.67
C LEU A 319 -7.18 16.70 1.88
N ARG A 320 -7.04 17.96 1.47
CA ARG A 320 -5.86 18.46 0.74
C ARG A 320 -4.73 18.87 1.70
N PRO A 321 -3.47 18.82 1.26
CA PRO A 321 -2.34 19.36 2.04
C PRO A 321 -2.54 20.83 2.40
N LYS A 322 -2.10 21.23 3.60
CA LYS A 322 -2.15 22.62 4.11
C LYS A 322 -0.79 23.00 4.71
N LEU A 323 -0.30 24.21 4.38
CA LEU A 323 0.91 24.82 4.96
C LEU A 323 0.68 25.25 6.41
#